data_a2a467fe8659a6b4677845f12dde1801
#
_entry.id   a2a467fe8659a6b4677845f12dde1801
#
_cell.length_a   1.000
_cell.length_b   1.000
_cell.length_c   1.000
_cell.angle_alpha   90.00
_cell.angle_beta   90.00
_cell.angle_gamma   90.00
#
_symmetry.space_group_name_H-M   'P 1'
#
loop_
_entity.id
_entity.type
_entity.pdbx_description
1 polymer ?
#
loop_
_entity_poly.entity_id
_entity_poly.type
_entity_poly.pdbx_seq_one_letter_code
_entity_poly.pdbx_strand_id
1 'polypeptide(L)'
;AAVQEILASTAEDEPVILGVRRNRITRIPLMKAVHDTRAVKDLIAAGDYAAAQASRGSSFSSMVSIYHLLSTPPQLIPEPTGDIKRVAILHAGGLAPGMNTAARVAVRLGIARGWTMLGVDGSWSGLADDRVRELSWDDVEGWAFKGGAELGTKRDVPPVEQFYALGRAIERNEI
;
A
#
# COMPACT_ATOMS: atom_id res chain seq x y z
N ALA A 1 -5.45 -23.60 -13.54
CA ALA A 1 -6.64 -22.85 -13.99
C ALA A 1 -6.69 -22.73 -15.51
N ALA A 2 -5.73 -22.04 -16.18
CA ALA A 2 -5.76 -21.86 -17.64
C ALA A 2 -5.81 -23.20 -18.41
N VAL A 3 -4.97 -24.15 -18.03
CA VAL A 3 -4.95 -25.51 -18.63
C VAL A 3 -6.30 -26.23 -18.39
N GLN A 4 -6.86 -26.12 -17.20
CA GLN A 4 -8.17 -26.73 -16.89
C GLN A 4 -9.29 -26.10 -17.71
N GLU A 5 -9.22 -24.80 -17.93
CA GLU A 5 -10.18 -24.08 -18.77
C GLU A 5 -10.11 -24.55 -20.23
N ILE A 6 -8.90 -24.63 -20.77
CA ILE A 6 -8.68 -25.11 -22.16
C ILE A 6 -9.19 -26.56 -22.32
N LEU A 7 -8.92 -27.43 -21.34
CA LEU A 7 -9.35 -28.84 -21.39
C LEU A 7 -10.87 -29.01 -21.22
N ALA A 8 -11.53 -28.06 -20.57
CA ALA A 8 -12.98 -28.09 -20.31
C ALA A 8 -13.81 -27.37 -21.37
N SER A 9 -13.20 -26.51 -22.20
CA SER A 9 -13.89 -25.72 -23.21
C SER A 9 -13.97 -26.42 -24.57
N THR A 10 -15.02 -26.13 -25.29
CA THR A 10 -15.27 -26.56 -26.68
C THR A 10 -15.20 -25.37 -27.63
N ALA A 11 -15.22 -25.62 -28.94
CA ALA A 11 -15.22 -24.57 -29.97
C ALA A 11 -16.52 -23.71 -29.95
N GLU A 12 -17.58 -24.20 -29.28
CA GLU A 12 -18.87 -23.54 -29.21
C GLU A 12 -18.99 -22.63 -27.95
N ASP A 13 -18.03 -22.73 -27.02
CA ASP A 13 -18.06 -21.94 -25.79
C ASP A 13 -17.67 -20.48 -26.07
N GLU A 14 -18.29 -19.56 -25.31
CA GLU A 14 -17.93 -18.15 -25.38
C GLU A 14 -16.45 -17.94 -24.91
N PRO A 15 -15.62 -17.26 -25.74
CA PRO A 15 -14.24 -16.97 -25.33
C PRO A 15 -14.17 -16.17 -24.04
N VAL A 16 -13.31 -16.60 -23.11
CA VAL A 16 -13.14 -15.95 -21.82
C VAL A 16 -11.70 -15.51 -21.57
N ILE A 17 -11.54 -14.44 -20.82
CA ILE A 17 -10.29 -14.04 -20.20
C ILE A 17 -10.27 -14.58 -18.77
N LEU A 18 -9.20 -15.27 -18.40
CA LEU A 18 -8.96 -15.67 -17.03
C LEU A 18 -8.21 -14.56 -16.28
N GLY A 19 -8.77 -14.11 -15.20
CA GLY A 19 -8.18 -13.11 -14.33
C GLY A 19 -8.15 -13.56 -12.88
N VAL A 20 -7.45 -12.78 -12.04
CA VAL A 20 -7.46 -12.97 -10.59
C VAL A 20 -8.15 -11.79 -9.94
N ARG A 21 -9.19 -12.04 -9.15
CA ARG A 21 -9.88 -11.02 -8.37
C ARG A 21 -10.03 -11.49 -6.92
N ARG A 22 -9.54 -10.69 -5.97
CA ARG A 22 -9.55 -11.03 -4.53
C ARG A 22 -8.97 -12.42 -4.26
N ASN A 23 -7.84 -12.70 -4.86
CA ASN A 23 -7.11 -13.98 -4.77
C ASN A 23 -7.91 -15.21 -5.27
N ARG A 24 -8.91 -15.00 -6.13
CA ARG A 24 -9.70 -16.05 -6.78
C ARG A 24 -9.63 -15.89 -8.29
N ILE A 25 -9.58 -17.02 -8.99
CA ILE A 25 -9.64 -17.03 -10.44
C ILE A 25 -11.07 -16.69 -10.87
N THR A 26 -11.19 -15.76 -11.81
CA THR A 26 -12.47 -15.32 -12.38
C THR A 26 -12.44 -15.46 -13.90
N ARG A 27 -13.59 -15.81 -14.46
CA ARG A 27 -13.83 -15.85 -15.91
C ARG A 27 -14.56 -14.58 -16.32
N ILE A 28 -14.06 -13.92 -17.34
CA ILE A 28 -14.66 -12.70 -17.90
C ILE A 28 -14.88 -12.93 -19.39
N PRO A 29 -16.12 -12.83 -19.91
CA PRO A 29 -16.36 -12.92 -21.34
C PRO A 29 -15.48 -11.95 -22.12
N LEU A 30 -14.84 -12.43 -23.19
CA LEU A 30 -13.89 -11.64 -23.96
C LEU A 30 -14.53 -10.37 -24.52
N MET A 31 -15.71 -10.47 -25.08
CA MET A 31 -16.42 -9.32 -25.67
C MET A 31 -16.80 -8.30 -24.63
N LYS A 32 -17.19 -8.74 -23.41
CA LYS A 32 -17.43 -7.83 -22.29
C LYS A 32 -16.16 -7.07 -21.91
N ALA A 33 -15.02 -7.76 -21.79
CA ALA A 33 -13.76 -7.12 -21.47
C ALA A 33 -13.32 -6.09 -22.52
N VAL A 34 -13.54 -6.40 -23.80
CA VAL A 34 -13.27 -5.48 -24.92
C VAL A 34 -14.18 -4.25 -24.85
N HIS A 35 -15.47 -4.46 -24.61
CA HIS A 35 -16.44 -3.37 -24.48
C HIS A 35 -16.08 -2.45 -23.29
N ASP A 36 -15.85 -3.03 -22.11
CA ASP A 36 -15.53 -2.27 -20.89
C ASP A 36 -14.24 -1.45 -21.08
N THR A 37 -13.24 -2.03 -21.79
CA THR A 37 -11.99 -1.32 -22.10
C THR A 37 -12.19 -0.14 -23.07
N ARG A 38 -13.06 -0.31 -24.07
CA ARG A 38 -13.36 0.76 -25.04
C ARG A 38 -14.18 1.89 -24.41
N ALA A 39 -15.12 1.57 -23.55
CA ALA A 39 -15.95 2.56 -22.85
C ALA A 39 -15.10 3.57 -22.05
N VAL A 40 -13.96 3.15 -21.50
CA VAL A 40 -13.04 4.07 -20.81
C VAL A 40 -12.53 5.18 -21.74
N LYS A 41 -12.21 4.83 -23.00
CA LYS A 41 -11.74 5.81 -24.00
C LYS A 41 -12.83 6.86 -24.28
N ASP A 42 -14.07 6.44 -24.39
CA ASP A 42 -15.20 7.33 -24.68
C ASP A 42 -15.48 8.28 -23.51
N LEU A 43 -15.37 7.78 -22.27
CA LEU A 43 -15.48 8.59 -21.05
C LEU A 43 -14.36 9.65 -20.97
N ILE A 44 -13.12 9.28 -21.30
CA ILE A 44 -12.00 10.21 -21.36
C ILE A 44 -12.23 11.29 -22.44
N ALA A 45 -12.69 10.89 -23.62
CA ALA A 45 -13.00 11.80 -24.71
C ALA A 45 -14.12 12.78 -24.37
N ALA A 46 -15.09 12.33 -23.55
CA ALA A 46 -16.16 13.17 -23.02
C ALA A 46 -15.73 14.08 -21.85
N GLY A 47 -14.50 13.95 -21.36
CA GLY A 47 -14.00 14.70 -20.20
C GLY A 47 -14.49 14.16 -18.84
N ASP A 48 -15.19 13.04 -18.81
CA ASP A 48 -15.69 12.41 -17.58
C ASP A 48 -14.60 11.51 -16.97
N TYR A 49 -13.60 12.14 -16.41
CA TYR A 49 -12.46 11.44 -15.79
C TYR A 49 -12.87 10.67 -14.52
N ALA A 50 -13.88 11.15 -13.79
CA ALA A 50 -14.37 10.49 -12.59
C ALA A 50 -15.01 9.13 -12.92
N ALA A 51 -15.90 9.08 -13.92
CA ALA A 51 -16.48 7.84 -14.39
C ALA A 51 -15.44 6.92 -15.03
N ALA A 52 -14.49 7.46 -15.80
CA ALA A 52 -13.38 6.69 -16.36
C ALA A 52 -12.53 6.04 -15.27
N GLN A 53 -12.21 6.76 -14.19
CA GLN A 53 -11.48 6.23 -13.04
C GLN A 53 -12.29 5.15 -12.32
N ALA A 54 -13.57 5.40 -12.03
CA ALA A 54 -14.45 4.45 -11.35
C ALA A 54 -14.61 3.14 -12.13
N SER A 55 -14.69 3.21 -13.45
CA SER A 55 -14.82 2.04 -14.34
C SER A 55 -13.61 1.09 -14.26
N ARG A 56 -12.43 1.60 -13.88
CA ARG A 56 -11.19 0.80 -13.68
C ARG A 56 -11.18 0.05 -12.35
N GLY A 57 -12.14 0.31 -11.48
CA GLY A 57 -12.32 -0.36 -10.20
C GLY A 57 -11.58 0.28 -9.03
N SER A 58 -11.88 -0.21 -7.82
CA SER A 58 -11.41 0.39 -6.56
C SER A 58 -9.89 0.39 -6.40
N SER A 59 -9.20 -0.64 -6.86
CA SER A 59 -7.74 -0.71 -6.79
C SER A 59 -7.07 0.39 -7.61
N PHE A 60 -7.61 0.68 -8.80
CA PHE A 60 -7.11 1.78 -9.64
C PHE A 60 -7.39 3.14 -8.99
N SER A 61 -8.59 3.34 -8.46
CA SER A 61 -8.95 4.57 -7.75
C SER A 61 -8.04 4.82 -6.53
N SER A 62 -7.75 3.76 -5.76
CA SER A 62 -6.82 3.86 -4.63
C SER A 62 -5.40 4.22 -5.09
N MET A 63 -4.93 3.63 -6.20
CA MET A 63 -3.62 3.94 -6.76
C MET A 63 -3.53 5.40 -7.22
N VAL A 64 -4.57 5.93 -7.87
CA VAL A 64 -4.64 7.34 -8.27
C VAL A 64 -4.60 8.25 -7.04
N SER A 65 -5.35 7.93 -5.99
CA SER A 65 -5.34 8.70 -4.73
C SER A 65 -3.96 8.70 -4.07
N ILE A 66 -3.28 7.54 -4.06
CA ILE A 66 -1.90 7.45 -3.55
C ILE A 66 -0.95 8.28 -4.41
N TYR A 67 -1.08 8.22 -5.73
CA TYR A 67 -0.25 9.01 -6.64
C TYR A 67 -0.41 10.53 -6.37
N HIS A 68 -1.64 10.99 -6.25
CA HIS A 68 -1.91 12.40 -5.92
C HIS A 68 -1.26 12.78 -4.58
N LEU A 69 -1.46 11.97 -3.53
CA LEU A 69 -0.85 12.23 -2.24
C LEU A 69 0.68 12.31 -2.30
N LEU A 70 1.32 11.40 -3.04
CA LEU A 70 2.78 11.39 -3.17
C LEU A 70 3.32 12.56 -3.99
N SER A 71 2.50 13.10 -4.91
CA SER A 71 2.83 14.23 -5.79
C SER A 71 2.48 15.60 -5.19
N THR A 72 1.65 15.62 -4.14
CA THR A 72 1.18 16.87 -3.54
C THR A 72 2.25 17.44 -2.61
N PRO A 73 2.63 18.71 -2.75
CA PRO A 73 3.52 19.37 -1.79
C PRO A 73 2.90 19.41 -0.38
N PRO A 74 3.70 19.37 0.70
CA PRO A 74 3.21 19.36 2.07
C PRO A 74 2.22 20.48 2.41
N GLN A 75 2.46 21.68 1.90
CA GLN A 75 1.61 22.87 2.13
C GLN A 75 0.21 22.78 1.50
N LEU A 76 -0.02 21.82 0.63
CA LEU A 76 -1.32 21.58 -0.03
C LEU A 76 -2.07 20.37 0.56
N ILE A 77 -1.54 19.77 1.64
CA ILE A 77 -2.21 18.66 2.30
C ILE A 77 -3.44 19.20 3.04
N PRO A 78 -4.63 18.65 2.79
CA PRO A 78 -5.84 19.05 3.51
C PRO A 78 -5.70 18.84 5.02
N GLU A 79 -6.44 19.64 5.80
CA GLU A 79 -6.54 19.41 7.24
C GLU A 79 -7.02 17.97 7.54
N PRO A 80 -6.43 17.31 8.53
CA PRO A 80 -6.76 15.94 8.87
C PRO A 80 -8.22 15.77 9.27
N THR A 81 -8.87 14.75 8.72
CA THR A 81 -10.25 14.39 9.08
C THR A 81 -10.27 12.98 9.66
N GLY A 82 -10.80 12.83 10.86
CA GLY A 82 -10.99 11.52 11.50
C GLY A 82 -10.27 11.36 12.84
N ASP A 83 -10.31 10.14 13.38
CA ASP A 83 -9.66 9.81 14.65
C ASP A 83 -8.14 9.92 14.54
N ILE A 84 -7.53 10.67 15.45
CA ILE A 84 -6.08 10.77 15.59
C ILE A 84 -5.56 9.45 16.13
N LYS A 85 -4.59 8.85 15.44
CA LYS A 85 -3.92 7.62 15.87
C LYS A 85 -2.41 7.82 15.88
N ARG A 86 -1.75 7.07 16.74
CA ARG A 86 -0.28 6.92 16.70
C ARG A 86 0.02 5.57 16.06
N VAL A 87 0.81 5.57 15.00
CA VAL A 87 1.09 4.37 14.21
C VAL A 87 2.58 4.25 14.01
N ALA A 88 3.16 3.13 14.46
CA ALA A 88 4.57 2.85 14.25
C ALA A 88 4.81 1.95 13.04
N ILE A 89 5.87 2.27 12.30
CA ILE A 89 6.37 1.45 11.19
C ILE A 89 7.65 0.79 11.63
N LEU A 90 7.70 -0.53 11.49
CA LEU A 90 8.83 -1.38 11.80
C LEU A 90 9.10 -2.30 10.61
N HIS A 91 10.37 -2.43 10.24
CA HIS A 91 10.79 -3.43 9.26
C HIS A 91 11.37 -4.65 9.97
N ALA A 92 10.87 -5.85 9.66
CA ALA A 92 11.41 -7.11 10.13
C ALA A 92 11.65 -8.07 8.96
N GLY A 93 12.71 -8.87 9.06
CA GLY A 93 13.11 -9.80 8.00
C GLY A 93 14.34 -9.33 7.22
N GLY A 94 14.55 -9.89 6.03
CA GLY A 94 15.64 -9.50 5.14
C GLY A 94 15.30 -8.25 4.32
N LEU A 95 16.33 -7.63 3.78
CA LEU A 95 16.16 -6.53 2.82
C LEU A 95 15.36 -7.00 1.60
N ALA A 96 14.39 -6.20 1.21
CA ALA A 96 13.57 -6.43 0.02
C ALA A 96 13.41 -5.13 -0.77
N PRO A 97 13.29 -5.21 -2.10
CA PRO A 97 12.98 -4.05 -2.93
C PRO A 97 11.66 -3.40 -2.49
N GLY A 98 11.63 -2.07 -2.45
CA GLY A 98 10.42 -1.31 -2.15
C GLY A 98 10.13 -1.07 -0.68
N MET A 99 10.95 -1.54 0.27
CA MET A 99 10.73 -1.31 1.71
C MET A 99 10.64 0.18 2.05
N ASN A 100 11.57 0.98 1.54
CA ASN A 100 11.58 2.44 1.74
C ASN A 100 10.38 3.12 1.08
N THR A 101 10.00 2.67 -0.12
CA THR A 101 8.80 3.18 -0.81
C THR A 101 7.53 2.88 -0.02
N ALA A 102 7.40 1.66 0.51
CA ALA A 102 6.26 1.27 1.33
C ALA A 102 6.16 2.12 2.62
N ALA A 103 7.30 2.31 3.32
CA ALA A 103 7.35 3.16 4.50
C ALA A 103 6.98 4.61 4.18
N ARG A 104 7.55 5.19 3.10
CA ARG A 104 7.21 6.56 2.65
C ARG A 104 5.71 6.71 2.37
N VAL A 105 5.12 5.76 1.65
CA VAL A 105 3.69 5.78 1.34
C VAL A 105 2.86 5.71 2.63
N ALA A 106 3.18 4.79 3.53
CA ALA A 106 2.47 4.63 4.80
C ALA A 106 2.55 5.88 5.67
N VAL A 107 3.74 6.51 5.80
CA VAL A 107 3.94 7.75 6.55
C VAL A 107 3.08 8.87 5.96
N ARG A 108 3.16 9.11 4.66
CA ARG A 108 2.41 10.20 4.02
C ARG A 108 0.90 9.98 4.06
N LEU A 109 0.44 8.75 3.91
CA LEU A 109 -0.98 8.40 4.07
C LEU A 109 -1.47 8.59 5.50
N GLY A 110 -0.67 8.24 6.50
CA GLY A 110 -1.00 8.45 7.91
C GLY A 110 -1.09 9.94 8.24
N ILE A 111 -0.08 10.73 7.88
CA ILE A 111 -0.06 12.18 8.08
C ILE A 111 -1.26 12.85 7.42
N ALA A 112 -1.59 12.48 6.18
CA ALA A 112 -2.76 13.02 5.48
C ALA A 112 -4.11 12.67 6.16
N ARG A 113 -4.11 11.68 7.05
CA ARG A 113 -5.26 11.34 7.91
C ARG A 113 -5.20 11.97 9.31
N GLY A 114 -4.19 12.78 9.58
CA GLY A 114 -3.96 13.39 10.89
C GLY A 114 -3.36 12.43 11.91
N TRP A 115 -2.77 11.33 11.50
CA TRP A 115 -2.12 10.39 12.39
C TRP A 115 -0.70 10.82 12.70
N THR A 116 -0.25 10.58 13.93
CA THR A 116 1.17 10.67 14.27
C THR A 116 1.88 9.42 13.79
N MET A 117 2.84 9.58 12.91
CA MET A 117 3.58 8.47 12.34
C MET A 117 4.93 8.31 13.04
N LEU A 118 5.24 7.10 13.46
CA LEU A 118 6.48 6.76 14.17
C LEU A 118 7.30 5.77 13.35
N GLY A 119 8.60 5.92 13.37
CA GLY A 119 9.55 4.96 12.82
C GLY A 119 10.32 4.26 13.93
N VAL A 120 10.46 2.95 13.82
CA VAL A 120 11.26 2.14 14.73
C VAL A 120 12.59 1.82 14.05
N ASP A 121 13.68 2.35 14.56
CA ASP A 121 15.00 2.13 13.98
C ASP A 121 15.62 0.81 14.47
N GLY A 122 15.82 -0.16 13.54
CA GLY A 122 16.53 -1.40 13.80
C GLY A 122 15.65 -2.58 14.22
N SER A 123 14.42 -2.67 13.71
CA SER A 123 13.52 -3.83 13.87
C SER A 123 13.01 -4.02 15.31
N TRP A 124 12.67 -5.24 15.69
CA TRP A 124 12.14 -5.58 17.02
C TRP A 124 13.11 -5.22 18.15
N SER A 125 14.40 -5.41 17.95
CA SER A 125 15.40 -4.99 18.94
C SER A 125 15.42 -3.47 19.12
N GLY A 126 15.17 -2.72 18.04
CA GLY A 126 15.03 -1.26 18.13
C GLY A 126 13.82 -0.84 18.95
N LEU A 127 12.70 -1.53 18.79
CA LEU A 127 11.50 -1.26 19.61
C LEU A 127 11.73 -1.62 21.08
N ALA A 128 12.37 -2.75 21.37
CA ALA A 128 12.71 -3.15 22.73
C ALA A 128 13.66 -2.15 23.42
N ASP A 129 14.56 -1.54 22.65
CA ASP A 129 15.51 -0.49 23.11
C ASP A 129 14.87 0.92 23.08
N ASP A 130 13.57 1.03 22.78
CA ASP A 130 12.84 2.31 22.67
C ASP A 130 13.44 3.27 21.62
N ARG A 131 14.02 2.72 20.53
CA ARG A 131 14.53 3.50 19.41
C ARG A 131 13.39 3.87 18.46
N VAL A 132 12.49 4.70 18.96
CA VAL A 132 11.29 5.17 18.28
C VAL A 132 11.44 6.66 18.05
N ARG A 133 11.14 7.12 16.85
CA ARG A 133 11.14 8.54 16.51
C ARG A 133 9.91 8.89 15.67
N GLU A 134 9.44 10.12 15.80
CA GLU A 134 8.40 10.64 14.95
C GLU A 134 8.92 10.84 13.52
N LEU A 135 8.05 10.56 12.54
CA LEU A 135 8.33 10.73 11.12
C LEU A 135 7.43 11.81 10.54
N SER A 136 8.04 12.87 10.06
CA SER A 136 7.39 13.93 9.30
C SER A 136 7.26 13.59 7.82
N TRP A 137 6.58 14.45 7.08
CA TRP A 137 6.49 14.36 5.63
C TRP A 137 7.85 14.46 4.95
N ASP A 138 8.73 15.31 5.48
CA ASP A 138 10.05 15.61 4.92
C ASP A 138 11.08 14.53 5.28
N ASP A 139 10.96 13.89 6.44
CA ASP A 139 11.86 12.78 6.83
C ASP A 139 11.87 11.64 5.82
N VAL A 140 10.75 11.40 5.17
CA VAL A 140 10.61 10.33 4.16
C VAL A 140 10.85 10.82 2.73
N GLU A 141 11.27 12.10 2.55
CA GLU A 141 11.60 12.63 1.24
C GLU A 141 12.78 11.85 0.63
N GLY A 142 12.66 11.50 -0.64
CA GLY A 142 13.69 10.74 -1.34
C GLY A 142 13.79 9.25 -0.98
N TRP A 143 13.08 8.74 0.04
CA TRP A 143 13.17 7.32 0.42
C TRP A 143 12.80 6.37 -0.72
N ALA A 144 11.88 6.75 -1.60
CA ALA A 144 11.50 5.93 -2.73
C ALA A 144 12.63 5.68 -3.74
N PHE A 145 13.66 6.52 -3.73
CA PHE A 145 14.81 6.43 -4.63
C PHE A 145 16.04 5.76 -3.98
N LYS A 146 15.93 5.40 -2.70
CA LYS A 146 16.99 4.72 -1.96
C LYS A 146 16.71 3.22 -1.87
N GLY A 147 17.73 2.42 -2.15
CA GLY A 147 17.69 0.98 -1.84
C GLY A 147 17.82 0.71 -0.35
N GLY A 148 17.53 -0.52 0.08
CA GLY A 148 17.65 -0.92 1.46
C GLY A 148 16.45 -0.57 2.32
N ALA A 149 16.67 -0.30 3.60
CA ALA A 149 15.68 0.04 4.59
C ALA A 149 16.20 1.18 5.48
N GLU A 150 15.69 2.39 5.31
CA GLU A 150 16.12 3.57 6.09
C GLU A 150 15.89 3.40 7.60
N LEU A 151 14.81 2.68 7.99
CA LEU A 151 14.56 2.31 9.39
C LEU A 151 15.40 1.11 9.86
N GLY A 152 16.25 0.55 8.99
CA GLY A 152 16.91 -0.71 9.28
C GLY A 152 15.96 -1.90 9.27
N THR A 153 16.51 -3.11 9.25
CA THR A 153 15.75 -4.36 9.37
C THR A 153 16.65 -5.47 9.91
N LYS A 154 16.07 -6.45 10.57
CA LYS A 154 16.76 -7.64 11.07
C LYS A 154 15.89 -8.88 10.87
N ARG A 155 16.53 -10.06 10.75
CA ARG A 155 15.83 -11.35 10.58
C ARG A 155 15.53 -12.05 11.90
N ASP A 156 15.98 -11.47 13.01
CA ASP A 156 15.74 -12.00 14.34
C ASP A 156 14.26 -11.90 14.74
N VAL A 157 13.76 -12.92 15.37
CA VAL A 157 12.46 -12.93 16.05
C VAL A 157 12.75 -12.60 17.52
N PRO A 158 12.05 -11.66 18.14
CA PRO A 158 12.30 -11.32 19.54
C PRO A 158 12.06 -12.55 20.43
N PRO A 159 13.00 -12.90 21.33
CA PRO A 159 12.79 -13.96 22.29
C PRO A 159 11.77 -13.50 23.35
N VAL A 160 11.18 -14.46 24.07
CA VAL A 160 10.08 -14.20 25.03
C VAL A 160 10.51 -13.20 26.11
N GLU A 161 11.76 -13.21 26.51
CA GLU A 161 12.34 -12.30 27.50
C GLU A 161 12.25 -10.83 27.08
N GLN A 162 12.20 -10.55 25.80
CA GLN A 162 12.06 -9.19 25.27
C GLN A 162 10.60 -8.71 25.19
N PHE A 163 9.61 -9.60 25.31
CA PHE A 163 8.21 -9.22 25.15
C PHE A 163 7.75 -8.17 26.16
N TYR A 164 8.28 -8.22 27.39
CA TYR A 164 8.00 -7.19 28.37
C TYR A 164 8.53 -5.81 27.93
N ALA A 165 9.76 -5.76 27.44
CA ALA A 165 10.35 -4.52 26.92
C ALA A 165 9.59 -3.96 25.73
N LEU A 166 9.17 -4.85 24.80
CA LEU A 166 8.34 -4.47 23.65
C LEU A 166 6.99 -3.88 24.09
N GLY A 167 6.31 -4.55 25.03
CA GLY A 167 5.03 -4.05 25.58
C GLY A 167 5.19 -2.68 26.24
N ARG A 168 6.27 -2.47 27.02
CA ARG A 168 6.57 -1.19 27.64
C ARG A 168 6.88 -0.09 26.62
N ALA A 169 7.56 -0.44 25.52
CA ALA A 169 7.86 0.52 24.45
C ALA A 169 6.57 0.93 23.71
N ILE A 170 5.67 -0.02 23.43
CA ILE A 170 4.36 0.24 22.82
C ILE A 170 3.55 1.18 23.72
N GLU A 171 3.42 0.85 25.02
CA GLU A 171 2.69 1.66 26.00
C GLU A 171 3.27 3.08 26.12
N ARG A 172 4.60 3.21 26.23
CA ARG A 172 5.27 4.51 26.39
C ARG A 172 5.10 5.40 25.18
N ASN A 173 5.12 4.83 23.99
CA ASN A 173 4.97 5.56 22.73
C ASN A 173 3.49 5.70 22.30
N GLU A 174 2.56 5.19 23.09
CA GLU A 174 1.11 5.23 22.81
C GLU A 174 0.74 4.67 21.43
N ILE A 175 1.38 3.56 21.03
CA ILE A 175 1.20 2.91 19.72
C ILE A 175 0.00 1.97 19.75
#